data_d489c6b4edb70d78eb8e92b488e69c3d
#
_entry.id   d489c6b4edb70d78eb8e92b488e69c3d
#
_cell.length_a   1.000
_cell.length_b   1.000
_cell.length_c   1.000
_cell.angle_alpha   90.00
_cell.angle_beta   90.00
_cell.angle_gamma   90.00
#
_symmetry.space_group_name_H-M   'P 1'
#
loop_
_entity.id
_entity.type
_entity.pdbx_description
1 polymer ?
#
loop_
_entity_poly.entity_id
_entity_poly.type
_entity_poly.pdbx_seq_one_letter_code
_entity_poly.pdbx_strand_id
1 'polypeptide(L)'
;MAVEIDPDRLEEAFETYSAIGATDDGGLDRLALTDTDGRVRDAFREDLTALDLDVRIDRIGNVFGRREGTDPGAAPVLIGSHLDSQPRGGRYDGQLGVLCALETLRAFEEAGIETDRPVEIVDWTNEEGSRFEHAMLGSAVWAGFTDLEEALELTDGEGRSVREELERIGYDGDTPCEPGDVHSYLELHVEQGPHLERRDLSVGVVEGTYGMA
;
A
#
# COMPACT_ATOMS: atom_id res chain seq x y z
N MET A 1 -18.57 -9.50 -19.21
CA MET A 1 -18.44 -8.06 -19.57
C MET A 1 -16.96 -7.69 -19.46
N ALA A 2 -16.45 -6.79 -20.30
CA ALA A 2 -15.11 -6.25 -20.06
C ALA A 2 -15.22 -5.28 -18.87
N VAL A 3 -14.25 -5.32 -17.95
CA VAL A 3 -14.08 -4.30 -16.91
C VAL A 3 -13.43 -3.10 -17.59
N GLU A 4 -14.00 -1.93 -17.44
CA GLU A 4 -13.44 -0.69 -17.98
C GLU A 4 -12.92 0.14 -16.79
N ILE A 5 -11.66 0.55 -16.89
CA ILE A 5 -11.03 1.46 -15.94
C ILE A 5 -11.36 2.90 -16.35
N ASP A 6 -11.64 3.77 -15.40
CA ASP A 6 -11.79 5.20 -15.65
C ASP A 6 -10.41 5.88 -15.52
N PRO A 7 -9.76 6.22 -16.66
CA PRO A 7 -8.43 6.82 -16.64
C PRO A 7 -8.42 8.24 -16.06
N ASP A 8 -9.50 8.99 -16.26
CA ASP A 8 -9.58 10.38 -15.76
C ASP A 8 -9.69 10.38 -14.23
N ARG A 9 -10.48 9.45 -13.66
CA ARG A 9 -10.58 9.27 -12.21
C ARG A 9 -9.27 8.78 -11.60
N LEU A 10 -8.56 7.86 -12.27
CA LEU A 10 -7.26 7.40 -11.81
C LEU A 10 -6.24 8.56 -11.80
N GLU A 11 -6.22 9.40 -12.85
CA GLU A 11 -5.35 10.57 -12.91
C GLU A 11 -5.69 11.58 -11.81
N GLU A 12 -6.97 11.87 -11.57
CA GLU A 12 -7.42 12.74 -10.47
C GLU A 12 -7.00 12.20 -9.10
N ALA A 13 -7.11 10.89 -8.88
CA ALA A 13 -6.63 10.25 -7.68
C ALA A 13 -5.11 10.44 -7.51
N PHE A 14 -4.32 10.25 -8.58
CA PHE A 14 -2.88 10.52 -8.55
C PHE A 14 -2.55 11.96 -8.18
N GLU A 15 -3.24 12.95 -8.74
CA GLU A 15 -3.02 14.35 -8.38
C GLU A 15 -3.40 14.62 -6.92
N THR A 16 -4.52 14.09 -6.45
CA THR A 16 -4.99 14.26 -5.08
C THR A 16 -4.02 13.68 -4.05
N TYR A 17 -3.60 12.44 -4.25
CA TYR A 17 -2.67 11.77 -3.34
C TYR A 17 -1.26 12.37 -3.41
N SER A 18 -0.82 12.77 -4.60
CA SER A 18 0.49 13.42 -4.78
C SER A 18 0.55 14.81 -4.19
N ALA A 19 -0.57 15.51 -4.01
CA ALA A 19 -0.60 16.80 -3.32
C ALA A 19 -0.26 16.67 -1.81
N ILE A 20 -0.44 15.48 -1.23
CA ILE A 20 -0.09 15.19 0.16
C ILE A 20 1.41 14.82 0.24
N GLY A 21 2.23 15.75 0.67
CA GLY A 21 3.68 15.60 0.73
C GLY A 21 4.42 16.01 -0.55
N ALA A 22 3.76 16.74 -1.46
CA ALA A 22 4.39 17.23 -2.67
C ALA A 22 5.64 18.08 -2.38
N THR A 23 6.68 17.87 -3.18
CA THR A 23 7.88 18.72 -3.17
C THR A 23 7.86 19.70 -4.34
N ASP A 24 8.62 20.79 -4.25
CA ASP A 24 8.67 21.83 -5.29
C ASP A 24 9.18 21.29 -6.65
N ASP A 25 9.90 20.17 -6.65
CA ASP A 25 10.44 19.51 -7.83
C ASP A 25 9.59 18.35 -8.36
N GLY A 26 8.36 18.19 -7.84
CA GLY A 26 7.35 17.25 -8.34
C GLY A 26 7.48 15.83 -7.79
N GLY A 27 8.29 15.64 -6.75
CA GLY A 27 8.37 14.40 -5.98
C GLY A 27 7.49 14.40 -4.75
N LEU A 28 7.70 13.42 -3.87
CA LEU A 28 7.04 13.27 -2.57
C LEU A 28 8.05 13.29 -1.43
N ASP A 29 7.68 13.90 -0.31
CA ASP A 29 8.36 13.79 0.97
C ASP A 29 7.33 13.36 2.03
N ARG A 30 7.18 12.06 2.20
CA ARG A 30 6.13 11.41 2.97
C ARG A 30 6.70 10.21 3.71
N LEU A 31 7.66 10.51 4.61
CA LEU A 31 8.29 9.47 5.43
C LEU A 31 7.25 8.75 6.29
N ALA A 32 7.42 7.46 6.42
CA ALA A 32 6.52 6.59 7.19
C ALA A 32 6.20 7.15 8.58
N LEU A 33 4.93 7.05 8.96
CA LEU A 33 4.40 7.46 10.27
C LEU A 33 4.62 8.94 10.63
N THR A 34 4.88 9.81 9.65
CA THR A 34 4.82 11.26 9.83
C THR A 34 3.37 11.76 9.75
N ASP A 35 3.13 13.03 10.11
CA ASP A 35 1.80 13.65 9.93
C ASP A 35 1.38 13.67 8.46
N THR A 36 2.34 13.74 7.54
CA THR A 36 2.07 13.71 6.11
C THR A 36 1.65 12.32 5.65
N ASP A 37 2.31 11.28 6.16
CA ASP A 37 1.92 9.90 5.93
C ASP A 37 0.55 9.60 6.57
N GLY A 38 0.31 10.05 7.80
CA GLY A 38 -1.00 9.94 8.43
C GLY A 38 -2.14 10.52 7.57
N ARG A 39 -1.92 11.70 6.96
CA ARG A 39 -2.93 12.32 6.09
C ARG A 39 -3.22 11.53 4.81
N VAL A 40 -2.22 10.92 4.17
CA VAL A 40 -2.48 10.11 2.98
C VAL A 40 -3.16 8.79 3.34
N ARG A 41 -2.83 8.21 4.48
CA ARG A 41 -3.52 7.04 5.03
C ARG A 41 -4.97 7.34 5.37
N ASP A 42 -5.26 8.53 5.91
CA ASP A 42 -6.64 8.99 6.15
C ASP A 42 -7.42 9.09 4.84
N ALA A 43 -6.84 9.70 3.79
CA ALA A 43 -7.46 9.77 2.47
C ALA A 43 -7.73 8.36 1.89
N PHE A 44 -6.77 7.44 2.03
CA PHE A 44 -6.95 6.05 1.60
C PHE A 44 -8.08 5.34 2.36
N ARG A 45 -8.16 5.50 3.67
CA ARG A 45 -9.26 4.94 4.48
C ARG A 45 -10.62 5.51 4.11
N GLU A 46 -10.67 6.81 3.79
CA GLU A 46 -11.91 7.44 3.30
C GLU A 46 -12.35 6.82 1.97
N ASP A 47 -11.42 6.62 1.03
CA ASP A 47 -11.69 5.95 -0.25
C ASP A 47 -12.16 4.49 -0.08
N LEU A 48 -11.52 3.72 0.81
CA LEU A 48 -11.94 2.36 1.13
C LEU A 48 -13.36 2.33 1.73
N THR A 49 -13.64 3.26 2.63
CA THR A 49 -14.97 3.39 3.26
C THR A 49 -16.04 3.80 2.25
N ALA A 50 -15.71 4.68 1.31
CA ALA A 50 -16.62 5.11 0.24
C ALA A 50 -16.99 3.96 -0.72
N LEU A 51 -16.16 2.92 -0.79
CA LEU A 51 -16.41 1.68 -1.53
C LEU A 51 -17.11 0.59 -0.69
N ASP A 52 -17.56 0.92 0.53
CA ASP A 52 -18.20 -0.02 1.45
C ASP A 52 -17.34 -1.25 1.77
N LEU A 53 -16.01 -1.08 1.79
CA LEU A 53 -15.07 -2.13 2.14
C LEU A 53 -14.99 -2.29 3.66
N ASP A 54 -14.75 -3.51 4.13
CA ASP A 54 -14.40 -3.78 5.53
C ASP A 54 -12.95 -3.35 5.79
N VAL A 55 -12.79 -2.22 6.49
CA VAL A 55 -11.48 -1.59 6.73
C VAL A 55 -10.92 -2.04 8.07
N ARG A 56 -9.69 -2.55 8.06
CA ARG A 56 -8.95 -2.89 9.29
C ARG A 56 -7.52 -2.36 9.26
N ILE A 57 -6.99 -2.10 10.43
CA ILE A 57 -5.59 -1.73 10.66
C ILE A 57 -4.99 -2.80 11.56
N ASP A 58 -3.84 -3.32 11.19
CA ASP A 58 -3.14 -4.28 12.02
C ASP A 58 -2.17 -3.60 13.02
N ARG A 59 -1.57 -4.39 13.90
CA ARG A 59 -0.73 -3.91 14.99
C ARG A 59 0.57 -3.22 14.55
N ILE A 60 1.02 -3.42 13.29
CA ILE A 60 2.16 -2.69 12.72
C ILE A 60 1.70 -1.53 11.82
N GLY A 61 0.39 -1.26 11.78
CA GLY A 61 -0.17 -0.14 11.07
C GLY A 61 -0.46 -0.38 9.59
N ASN A 62 -0.35 -1.60 9.08
CA ASN A 62 -0.81 -1.90 7.73
C ASN A 62 -2.32 -1.66 7.62
N VAL A 63 -2.75 -1.00 6.55
CA VAL A 63 -4.16 -0.68 6.32
C VAL A 63 -4.72 -1.62 5.25
N PHE A 64 -5.79 -2.31 5.58
CA PHE A 64 -6.47 -3.22 4.66
C PHE A 64 -7.91 -2.78 4.42
N GLY A 65 -8.37 -2.98 3.18
CA GLY A 65 -9.79 -2.88 2.81
C GLY A 65 -10.24 -4.17 2.13
N ARG A 66 -11.25 -4.84 2.68
CA ARG A 66 -11.74 -6.12 2.17
C ARG A 66 -13.08 -5.95 1.47
N ARG A 67 -13.14 -6.42 0.23
CA ARG A 67 -14.36 -6.65 -0.54
C ARG A 67 -14.69 -8.14 -0.50
N GLU A 68 -15.88 -8.47 -0.05
CA GLU A 68 -16.31 -9.87 0.01
C GLU A 68 -16.51 -10.48 -1.39
N GLY A 69 -16.29 -11.79 -1.47
CA GLY A 69 -16.63 -12.62 -2.62
C GLY A 69 -17.90 -13.43 -2.37
N THR A 70 -18.33 -14.21 -3.35
CA THR A 70 -19.46 -15.14 -3.21
C THR A 70 -19.16 -16.29 -2.24
N ASP A 71 -17.86 -16.59 -2.02
CA ASP A 71 -17.37 -17.48 -0.96
C ASP A 71 -16.51 -16.69 0.04
N PRO A 72 -17.10 -16.13 1.11
CA PRO A 72 -16.38 -15.36 2.13
C PRO A 72 -15.30 -16.17 2.89
N GLY A 73 -15.41 -17.50 2.88
CA GLY A 73 -14.45 -18.40 3.51
C GLY A 73 -13.25 -18.75 2.62
N ALA A 74 -13.28 -18.35 1.35
CA ALA A 74 -12.16 -18.59 0.46
C ALA A 74 -10.99 -17.66 0.79
N ALA A 75 -9.76 -18.16 0.62
CA ALA A 75 -8.55 -17.34 0.76
C ALA A 75 -8.58 -16.14 -0.21
N PRO A 76 -8.36 -14.91 0.26
CA PRO A 76 -8.46 -13.71 -0.56
C PRO A 76 -7.36 -13.59 -1.60
N VAL A 77 -7.63 -12.81 -2.64
CA VAL A 77 -6.60 -12.20 -3.49
C VAL A 77 -6.21 -10.88 -2.86
N LEU A 78 -4.94 -10.73 -2.50
CA LEU A 78 -4.39 -9.51 -1.93
C LEU A 78 -3.75 -8.67 -3.04
N ILE A 79 -4.07 -7.38 -3.08
CA ILE A 79 -3.54 -6.41 -4.05
C ILE A 79 -3.10 -5.15 -3.30
N GLY A 80 -2.13 -4.43 -3.80
CA GLY A 80 -1.73 -3.16 -3.18
C GLY A 80 -0.23 -2.89 -3.31
N SER A 81 0.26 -1.98 -2.50
CA SER A 81 1.66 -1.57 -2.38
C SER A 81 1.81 -0.70 -1.12
N HIS A 82 2.52 0.43 -1.18
CA HIS A 82 2.75 1.34 -0.06
C HIS A 82 2.43 2.80 -0.42
N LEU A 83 2.23 3.62 0.60
CA LEU A 83 1.99 5.05 0.46
C LEU A 83 3.11 5.91 1.07
N ASP A 84 3.98 5.37 1.91
CA ASP A 84 5.18 6.07 2.35
C ASP A 84 6.16 6.30 1.19
N SER A 85 7.04 7.29 1.31
CA SER A 85 8.05 7.59 0.31
C SER A 85 9.41 7.82 0.95
N GLN A 86 10.45 7.69 0.15
CA GLN A 86 11.77 8.23 0.49
C GLN A 86 11.72 9.77 0.57
N PRO A 87 12.70 10.41 1.21
CA PRO A 87 12.86 11.85 1.11
C PRO A 87 13.03 12.25 -0.37
N ARG A 88 12.12 13.09 -0.87
CA ARG A 88 12.08 13.51 -2.28
C ARG A 88 11.93 12.32 -3.26
N GLY A 89 11.16 11.32 -2.86
CA GLY A 89 10.88 10.12 -3.65
C GLY A 89 10.03 10.41 -4.89
N GLY A 90 9.94 9.42 -5.77
CA GLY A 90 9.10 9.49 -6.96
C GLY A 90 7.61 9.41 -6.62
N ARG A 91 6.77 10.21 -7.30
CA ARG A 91 5.31 10.20 -7.06
C ARG A 91 4.59 8.92 -7.49
N TYR A 92 5.25 8.07 -8.26
CA TYR A 92 4.68 6.80 -8.72
C TYR A 92 5.13 5.60 -7.87
N ASP A 93 6.13 5.81 -7.01
CA ASP A 93 6.71 4.77 -6.17
C ASP A 93 5.70 4.34 -5.09
N GLY A 94 5.36 3.06 -5.05
CA GLY A 94 4.32 2.49 -4.21
C GLY A 94 2.91 2.98 -4.50
N GLN A 95 2.72 4.29 -4.55
CA GLN A 95 1.42 4.94 -4.79
C GLN A 95 0.72 4.41 -6.07
N LEU A 96 1.47 4.07 -7.12
CA LEU A 96 0.92 3.48 -8.34
C LEU A 96 0.15 2.18 -8.04
N GLY A 97 0.75 1.28 -7.27
CA GLY A 97 0.14 0.00 -6.93
C GLY A 97 -1.14 0.16 -6.11
N VAL A 98 -1.11 1.05 -5.10
CA VAL A 98 -2.28 1.33 -4.25
C VAL A 98 -3.43 1.95 -5.05
N LEU A 99 -3.16 2.97 -5.87
CA LEU A 99 -4.22 3.65 -6.63
C LEU A 99 -4.78 2.80 -7.77
N CYS A 100 -3.95 1.98 -8.44
CA CYS A 100 -4.43 1.03 -9.43
C CYS A 100 -5.27 -0.09 -8.80
N ALA A 101 -4.91 -0.55 -7.60
CA ALA A 101 -5.71 -1.51 -6.85
C ALA A 101 -7.07 -0.91 -6.45
N LEU A 102 -7.09 0.33 -5.96
CA LEU A 102 -8.31 1.06 -5.61
C LEU A 102 -9.23 1.24 -6.83
N GLU A 103 -8.67 1.68 -7.96
CA GLU A 103 -9.42 1.85 -9.20
C GLU A 103 -9.98 0.52 -9.75
N THR A 104 -9.23 -0.58 -9.57
CA THR A 104 -9.71 -1.92 -9.93
C THR A 104 -10.97 -2.29 -9.15
N LEU A 105 -10.99 -2.01 -7.84
CA LEU A 105 -12.17 -2.29 -7.01
C LEU A 105 -13.36 -1.38 -7.38
N ARG A 106 -13.11 -0.12 -7.70
CA ARG A 106 -14.13 0.81 -8.23
C ARG A 106 -14.75 0.27 -9.53
N ALA A 107 -13.90 -0.17 -10.45
CA ALA A 107 -14.35 -0.72 -11.73
C ALA A 107 -15.15 -2.03 -11.56
N PHE A 108 -14.80 -2.88 -10.59
CA PHE A 108 -15.59 -4.08 -10.26
C PHE A 108 -16.97 -3.70 -9.73
N GLU A 109 -17.05 -2.71 -8.85
CA GLU A 109 -18.34 -2.25 -8.31
C GLU A 109 -19.24 -1.67 -9.40
N GLU A 110 -18.71 -0.79 -10.24
CA GLU A 110 -19.44 -0.17 -11.34
C GLU A 110 -19.92 -1.18 -12.40
N ALA A 111 -19.11 -2.22 -12.66
CA ALA A 111 -19.45 -3.27 -13.60
C ALA A 111 -20.38 -4.35 -12.98
N GLY A 112 -20.69 -4.27 -11.69
CA GLY A 112 -21.45 -5.28 -10.96
C GLY A 112 -20.77 -6.65 -10.96
N ILE A 113 -19.45 -6.68 -10.89
CA ILE A 113 -18.69 -7.93 -10.88
C ILE A 113 -18.68 -8.51 -9.48
N GLU A 114 -19.19 -9.71 -9.35
CA GLU A 114 -19.02 -10.55 -8.17
C GLU A 114 -17.80 -11.45 -8.40
N THR A 115 -16.86 -11.43 -7.45
CA THR A 115 -15.70 -12.33 -7.44
C THR A 115 -16.00 -13.58 -6.62
N ASP A 116 -15.43 -14.72 -6.98
CA ASP A 116 -15.61 -15.94 -6.17
C ASP A 116 -14.94 -15.79 -4.81
N ARG A 117 -13.72 -15.22 -4.80
CA ARG A 117 -12.92 -14.97 -3.61
C ARG A 117 -13.03 -13.53 -3.15
N PRO A 118 -12.86 -13.26 -1.87
CA PRO A 118 -12.63 -11.89 -1.41
C PRO A 118 -11.41 -11.27 -2.11
N VAL A 119 -11.46 -9.96 -2.31
CA VAL A 119 -10.31 -9.16 -2.74
C VAL A 119 -9.98 -8.19 -1.63
N GLU A 120 -8.73 -8.18 -1.19
CA GLU A 120 -8.23 -7.26 -0.18
C GLU A 120 -7.21 -6.31 -0.80
N ILE A 121 -7.37 -5.03 -0.55
CA ILE A 121 -6.35 -4.02 -0.87
C ILE A 121 -5.54 -3.70 0.38
N VAL A 122 -4.24 -3.47 0.22
CA VAL A 122 -3.33 -3.15 1.33
C VAL A 122 -2.45 -1.96 1.03
N ASP A 123 -2.19 -1.14 2.07
CA ASP A 123 -1.11 -0.19 2.19
C ASP A 123 -0.12 -0.69 3.25
N TRP A 124 1.10 -1.03 2.82
CA TRP A 124 2.16 -1.54 3.69
C TRP A 124 2.87 -0.43 4.45
N THR A 125 3.06 -0.60 5.75
CA THR A 125 3.74 0.37 6.61
C THR A 125 5.25 0.35 6.44
N ASN A 126 5.89 1.53 6.23
CA ASN A 126 7.33 1.72 6.18
C ASN A 126 8.02 0.76 5.20
N GLU A 127 7.49 0.70 3.98
CA GLU A 127 8.06 -0.14 2.92
C GLU A 127 9.46 0.33 2.56
N GLU A 128 9.66 1.63 2.41
CA GLU A 128 10.91 2.27 1.97
C GLU A 128 12.05 2.15 3.00
N GLY A 129 11.76 1.93 4.27
CA GLY A 129 12.77 1.85 5.32
C GLY A 129 13.55 3.14 5.57
N SER A 130 13.09 4.26 5.01
CA SER A 130 13.84 5.53 5.03
C SER A 130 13.81 6.23 6.38
N ARG A 131 12.78 6.04 7.17
CA ARG A 131 12.67 6.62 8.52
C ARG A 131 13.09 5.64 9.60
N PHE A 132 12.56 4.44 9.55
CA PHE A 132 12.95 3.33 10.41
C PHE A 132 13.77 2.36 9.56
N GLU A 133 15.03 2.11 9.92
CA GLU A 133 16.00 1.38 9.09
C GLU A 133 15.66 -0.12 8.94
N HIS A 134 14.50 -0.38 8.33
CA HIS A 134 14.01 -1.71 8.00
C HIS A 134 13.05 -1.60 6.79
N ALA A 135 13.57 -1.81 5.60
CA ALA A 135 12.73 -1.84 4.39
C ALA A 135 11.68 -2.95 4.47
N MET A 136 10.52 -2.72 3.83
CA MET A 136 9.38 -3.65 3.83
C MET A 136 8.90 -4.03 5.24
N LEU A 137 8.98 -3.13 6.21
CA LEU A 137 8.71 -3.42 7.62
C LEU A 137 7.32 -4.05 7.82
N GLY A 138 6.28 -3.40 7.34
CA GLY A 138 4.89 -3.84 7.52
C GLY A 138 4.63 -5.23 6.93
N SER A 139 5.05 -5.46 5.70
CA SER A 139 4.89 -6.75 5.03
C SER A 139 5.77 -7.85 5.62
N ALA A 140 6.99 -7.52 6.10
CA ALA A 140 7.88 -8.47 6.75
C ALA A 140 7.32 -8.97 8.09
N VAL A 141 6.76 -8.07 8.92
CA VAL A 141 6.09 -8.44 10.16
C VAL A 141 4.85 -9.28 9.87
N TRP A 142 4.00 -8.81 8.94
CA TRP A 142 2.79 -9.51 8.54
C TRP A 142 3.08 -10.93 8.02
N ALA A 143 4.14 -11.11 7.23
CA ALA A 143 4.56 -12.41 6.70
C ALA A 143 5.35 -13.27 7.72
N GLY A 144 5.61 -12.78 8.92
CA GLY A 144 6.32 -13.50 9.98
C GLY A 144 7.83 -13.59 9.80
N PHE A 145 8.43 -12.75 8.95
CA PHE A 145 9.88 -12.64 8.80
C PHE A 145 10.53 -11.76 9.86
N THR A 146 9.78 -10.84 10.45
CA THR A 146 10.23 -9.93 11.50
C THR A 146 9.27 -10.05 12.69
N ASP A 147 9.81 -10.12 13.89
CA ASP A 147 9.00 -10.14 15.13
C ASP A 147 8.30 -8.78 15.32
N LEU A 148 7.02 -8.82 15.68
CA LEU A 148 6.22 -7.61 15.82
C LEU A 148 6.76 -6.71 16.96
N GLU A 149 7.12 -7.27 18.09
CA GLU A 149 7.58 -6.45 19.22
C GLU A 149 8.97 -5.85 18.92
N GLU A 150 9.85 -6.59 18.24
CA GLU A 150 11.12 -6.04 17.74
C GLU A 150 10.89 -4.89 16.73
N ALA A 151 9.96 -5.05 15.81
CA ALA A 151 9.60 -4.03 14.83
C ALA A 151 9.04 -2.75 15.49
N LEU A 152 8.18 -2.91 16.50
CA LEU A 152 7.58 -1.79 17.23
C LEU A 152 8.61 -0.98 18.06
N GLU A 153 9.73 -1.61 18.44
CA GLU A 153 10.83 -0.96 19.19
C GLU A 153 11.90 -0.32 18.28
N LEU A 154 11.81 -0.47 16.94
CA LEU A 154 12.69 0.25 16.01
C LEU A 154 12.49 1.76 16.19
N THR A 155 13.61 2.50 16.17
CA THR A 155 13.58 3.95 16.36
C THR A 155 14.10 4.71 15.14
N ASP A 156 13.55 5.89 14.93
CA ASP A 156 14.05 6.84 13.94
C ASP A 156 15.32 7.57 14.44
N GLY A 157 15.88 8.44 13.59
CA GLY A 157 17.07 9.23 13.91
C GLY A 157 16.89 10.23 15.06
N GLU A 158 15.66 10.47 15.53
CA GLU A 158 15.33 11.31 16.68
C GLU A 158 15.03 10.48 17.94
N GLY A 159 15.10 9.15 17.84
CA GLY A 159 14.88 8.21 18.93
C GLY A 159 13.41 7.91 19.22
N ARG A 160 12.49 8.25 18.32
CA ARG A 160 11.07 7.90 18.44
C ARG A 160 10.83 6.51 17.88
N SER A 161 10.12 5.67 18.63
CA SER A 161 9.84 4.30 18.19
C SER A 161 8.68 4.24 17.18
N VAL A 162 8.62 3.13 16.43
CA VAL A 162 7.47 2.81 15.56
C VAL A 162 6.18 2.82 16.37
N ARG A 163 6.19 2.20 17.55
CA ARG A 163 5.05 2.17 18.48
C ARG A 163 4.53 3.55 18.83
N GLU A 164 5.43 4.44 19.29
CA GLU A 164 5.06 5.80 19.67
C GLU A 164 4.47 6.60 18.49
N GLU A 165 5.02 6.41 17.30
CA GLU A 165 4.57 7.12 16.12
C GLU A 165 3.25 6.56 15.56
N LEU A 166 3.01 5.24 15.63
CA LEU A 166 1.70 4.64 15.31
C LEU A 166 0.61 5.18 16.25
N GLU A 167 0.85 5.16 17.57
CA GLU A 167 -0.06 5.71 18.57
C GLU A 167 -0.32 7.21 18.32
N ARG A 168 0.72 7.98 17.98
CA ARG A 168 0.63 9.41 17.75
C ARG A 168 -0.25 9.78 16.56
N ILE A 169 -0.16 9.02 15.47
CA ILE A 169 -0.98 9.27 14.27
C ILE A 169 -2.30 8.48 14.25
N GLY A 170 -2.56 7.64 15.27
CA GLY A 170 -3.79 6.86 15.40
C GLY A 170 -3.88 5.65 14.46
N TYR A 171 -2.75 5.03 14.16
CA TYR A 171 -2.65 3.85 13.30
C TYR A 171 -2.13 2.61 14.03
N ASP A 172 -2.13 2.62 15.36
CA ASP A 172 -1.90 1.48 16.24
C ASP A 172 -3.11 0.55 16.27
N GLY A 173 -3.33 -0.21 15.20
CA GLY A 173 -4.49 -1.08 15.07
C GLY A 173 -4.49 -2.25 16.07
N ASP A 174 -5.62 -2.91 16.19
CA ASP A 174 -5.85 -4.04 17.10
C ASP A 174 -5.92 -5.41 16.37
N THR A 175 -5.96 -5.39 15.04
CA THR A 175 -5.97 -6.61 14.24
C THR A 175 -4.63 -7.34 14.36
N PRO A 176 -4.61 -8.66 14.58
CA PRO A 176 -3.37 -9.44 14.58
C PRO A 176 -2.60 -9.24 13.26
N CYS A 177 -1.28 -9.04 13.38
CA CYS A 177 -0.39 -8.91 12.25
C CYS A 177 0.12 -10.30 11.84
N GLU A 178 -0.68 -11.03 11.12
CA GLU A 178 -0.40 -12.40 10.66
C GLU A 178 -1.11 -12.67 9.33
N PRO A 179 -0.47 -13.44 8.43
CA PRO A 179 -0.96 -13.59 7.07
C PRO A 179 -2.10 -14.59 7.07
N GLY A 180 -2.98 -14.88 7.52
CA GLY A 180 -4.04 -15.88 7.23
C GLY A 180 -3.78 -16.65 5.91
N ASP A 181 -4.71 -17.39 5.47
CA ASP A 181 -4.64 -18.02 4.15
C ASP A 181 -4.80 -16.94 3.06
N VAL A 182 -3.79 -16.73 2.22
CA VAL A 182 -3.83 -15.84 1.06
C VAL A 182 -3.71 -16.67 -0.21
N HIS A 183 -4.61 -16.45 -1.17
CA HIS A 183 -4.58 -17.15 -2.45
C HIS A 183 -3.42 -16.67 -3.32
N SER A 184 -3.26 -15.36 -3.45
CA SER A 184 -2.20 -14.71 -4.23
C SER A 184 -2.06 -13.26 -3.80
N TYR A 185 -0.86 -12.71 -3.99
CA TYR A 185 -0.57 -11.30 -3.89
C TYR A 185 -0.15 -10.75 -5.25
N LEU A 186 -0.73 -9.61 -5.63
CA LEU A 186 -0.35 -8.88 -6.84
C LEU A 186 -0.01 -7.44 -6.46
N GLU A 187 1.14 -7.01 -6.93
CA GLU A 187 1.59 -5.63 -6.82
C GLU A 187 1.96 -5.09 -8.19
N LEU A 188 1.33 -3.97 -8.58
CA LEU A 188 1.77 -3.19 -9.71
C LEU A 188 2.74 -2.14 -9.19
N HIS A 189 3.95 -2.14 -9.71
CA HIS A 189 5.00 -1.22 -9.26
C HIS A 189 5.71 -0.56 -10.43
N VAL A 190 6.20 0.66 -10.24
CA VAL A 190 7.05 1.32 -11.22
C VAL A 190 8.37 0.58 -11.38
N GLU A 191 8.89 0.46 -12.61
CA GLU A 191 10.13 -0.30 -12.86
C GLU A 191 11.34 0.28 -12.12
N GLN A 192 11.39 1.59 -11.89
CA GLN A 192 12.56 2.31 -11.36
C GLN A 192 13.84 2.07 -12.18
N GLY A 193 13.67 1.78 -13.46
CA GLY A 193 14.75 1.45 -14.38
C GLY A 193 14.34 1.61 -15.84
N PRO A 194 15.28 1.46 -16.78
CA PRO A 194 15.04 1.78 -18.18
C PRO A 194 14.75 0.54 -19.06
N HIS A 195 14.51 -0.64 -18.52
CA HIS A 195 14.44 -1.87 -19.32
C HIS A 195 13.17 -1.98 -20.14
N LEU A 196 12.02 -1.64 -19.57
CA LEU A 196 10.72 -1.66 -20.26
C LEU A 196 10.69 -0.54 -21.32
N GLU A 197 11.07 0.69 -20.93
CA GLU A 197 11.13 1.84 -21.83
C GLU A 197 12.01 1.57 -23.07
N ARG A 198 13.24 1.06 -22.85
CA ARG A 198 14.17 0.73 -23.95
C ARG A 198 13.67 -0.36 -24.90
N ARG A 199 12.70 -1.14 -24.48
CA ARG A 199 12.09 -2.22 -25.24
C ARG A 199 10.70 -1.88 -25.77
N ASP A 200 10.24 -0.66 -25.55
CA ASP A 200 8.88 -0.22 -25.89
C ASP A 200 7.79 -1.14 -25.32
N LEU A 201 7.98 -1.53 -24.04
CA LEU A 201 7.06 -2.37 -23.29
C LEU A 201 6.42 -1.56 -22.17
N SER A 202 5.10 -1.70 -22.01
CA SER A 202 4.35 -1.00 -20.96
C SER A 202 4.35 -1.74 -19.63
N VAL A 203 4.42 -3.07 -19.64
CA VAL A 203 4.34 -3.93 -18.46
C VAL A 203 5.30 -5.10 -18.60
N GLY A 204 5.87 -5.53 -17.48
CA GLY A 204 6.67 -6.75 -17.38
C GLY A 204 6.29 -7.55 -16.13
N VAL A 205 6.40 -8.85 -16.22
CA VAL A 205 6.29 -9.73 -15.04
C VAL A 205 7.66 -9.89 -14.42
N VAL A 206 7.79 -9.58 -13.13
CA VAL A 206 9.05 -9.71 -12.39
C VAL A 206 9.31 -11.19 -12.13
N GLU A 207 10.46 -11.68 -12.60
CA GLU A 207 10.92 -13.06 -12.35
C GLU A 207 11.96 -13.13 -11.23
N GLY A 208 12.55 -11.99 -10.84
CA GLY A 208 13.53 -11.91 -9.77
C GLY A 208 14.13 -10.52 -9.66
N THR A 209 14.75 -10.25 -8.52
CA THR A 209 15.47 -9.00 -8.22
C THR A 209 16.96 -9.28 -8.03
N TYR A 210 17.81 -8.35 -8.46
CA TYR A 210 19.25 -8.44 -8.34
C TYR A 210 19.80 -7.31 -7.46
N GLY A 211 20.78 -7.62 -6.64
CA GLY A 211 21.59 -6.61 -5.96
C GLY A 211 21.02 -6.08 -4.64
N MET A 212 20.02 -6.73 -4.10
CA MET A 212 19.63 -6.50 -2.71
C MET A 212 20.46 -7.44 -1.82
N ALA A 213 21.49 -6.91 -1.18
CA ALA A 213 22.34 -7.61 -0.24
C ALA A 213 22.43 -6.86 1.09
#